data_f999067fc7e569a125e4e0399ea6e387
#
_entry.id   f999067fc7e569a125e4e0399ea6e387
#
_cell.length_a   1.000
_cell.length_b   1.000
_cell.length_c   1.000
_cell.angle_alpha   90.00
_cell.angle_beta   90.00
_cell.angle_gamma   90.00
#
_symmetry.space_group_name_H-M   'P 1'
#
loop_
_entity.id
_entity.type
_entity.pdbx_description
1 polymer ?
#
loop_
_entity_poly.entity_id
_entity_poly.type
_entity_poly.pdbx_seq_one_letter_code
_entity_poly.pdbx_strand_id
1 'polypeptide(L)'
;MDVCAQINADTVKCDVIKYSGIIGGREQTRYCANMFNIGFDCNVVDLTARLKTYPLLKGSIAYLAAVAGILIKKKGANLKIEIDGETVHEGPLLLTAIANGSFCGGGVKSSPKASLNDGLIDANIIYNVTRREFIRKFPAYSKGTHFQLPDIDKILYYRQCRDVVITPLDGTMRLCTDGEITDAERVHMEIVPDAVEVAVPGR
;
A
#
# COMPACT_ATOMS: atom_id res chain seq x y z
N MET A 1 -3.20 26.33 -7.75
CA MET A 1 -4.42 25.74 -7.15
C MET A 1 -5.41 26.88 -6.94
N ASP A 2 -6.57 26.83 -7.54
CA ASP A 2 -7.59 27.88 -7.40
C ASP A 2 -8.43 27.60 -6.13
N VAL A 3 -8.22 28.41 -5.10
CA VAL A 3 -8.88 28.29 -3.80
C VAL A 3 -10.41 28.53 -3.92
N CYS A 4 -10.81 29.45 -4.79
CA CYS A 4 -12.24 29.74 -5.03
C CYS A 4 -12.95 28.55 -5.69
N ALA A 5 -12.29 27.86 -6.60
CA ALA A 5 -12.82 26.65 -7.22
C ALA A 5 -12.95 25.50 -6.20
N GLN A 6 -12.08 25.43 -5.20
CA GLN A 6 -12.18 24.41 -4.14
C GLN A 6 -13.29 24.70 -3.13
N ILE A 7 -13.50 25.96 -2.75
CA ILE A 7 -14.55 26.34 -1.79
C ILE A 7 -15.95 26.08 -2.37
N ASN A 8 -16.12 26.24 -3.67
CA ASN A 8 -17.40 26.05 -4.39
C ASN A 8 -17.52 24.68 -5.08
N ALA A 9 -16.60 23.76 -4.81
CA ALA A 9 -16.63 22.44 -5.45
C ALA A 9 -17.67 21.53 -4.78
N ASP A 10 -18.22 20.61 -5.57
CA ASP A 10 -19.00 19.50 -5.04
C ASP A 10 -18.11 18.63 -4.14
N THR A 11 -18.70 18.08 -3.08
CA THR A 11 -17.98 17.16 -2.18
C THR A 11 -18.31 15.71 -2.51
N VAL A 12 -17.32 14.84 -2.35
CA VAL A 12 -17.50 13.39 -2.43
C VAL A 12 -17.11 12.80 -1.09
N LYS A 13 -17.98 11.96 -0.55
CA LYS A 13 -17.68 11.18 0.65
C LYS A 13 -16.67 10.10 0.31
N CYS A 14 -15.68 9.97 1.17
CA CYS A 14 -14.64 8.97 1.05
C CYS A 14 -14.50 8.18 2.35
N ASP A 15 -14.17 6.92 2.20
CA ASP A 15 -13.84 6.02 3.29
C ASP A 15 -12.42 6.31 3.80
N VAL A 16 -12.13 5.85 5.00
CA VAL A 16 -10.76 5.78 5.53
C VAL A 16 -10.55 4.44 6.23
N ILE A 17 -9.31 3.99 6.31
CA ILE A 17 -8.96 2.82 7.12
C ILE A 17 -8.51 3.31 8.48
N LYS A 18 -9.26 3.01 9.53
CA LYS A 18 -8.84 3.18 10.92
C LYS A 18 -7.92 2.04 11.28
N TYR A 19 -6.80 2.33 11.93
CA TYR A 19 -5.87 1.30 12.37
C TYR A 19 -5.36 1.55 13.78
N SER A 20 -5.17 0.46 14.54
CA SER A 20 -4.75 0.48 15.92
C SER A 20 -3.74 -0.62 16.23
N GLY A 21 -2.87 -0.37 17.20
CA GLY A 21 -1.84 -1.29 17.64
C GLY A 21 -0.65 -0.58 18.26
N ILE A 22 0.46 -1.30 18.44
CA ILE A 22 1.71 -0.69 18.90
C ILE A 22 2.46 -0.15 17.69
N ILE A 23 2.47 1.17 17.55
CA ILE A 23 2.99 1.92 16.41
C ILE A 23 4.02 2.92 16.93
N GLY A 24 5.27 2.81 16.47
CA GLY A 24 6.37 3.62 16.98
C GLY A 24 6.61 3.41 18.49
N GLY A 25 6.40 2.19 18.96
CA GLY A 25 6.61 1.79 20.37
C GLY A 25 5.53 2.27 21.34
N ARG A 26 4.36 2.71 20.84
CA ARG A 26 3.23 3.17 21.67
C ARG A 26 1.93 2.61 21.13
N GLU A 27 0.98 2.30 22.01
CA GLU A 27 -0.38 1.99 21.61
C GLU A 27 -1.04 3.24 21.02
N GLN A 28 -1.52 3.14 19.79
CA GLN A 28 -2.10 4.26 19.05
C GLN A 28 -3.25 3.80 18.17
N THR A 29 -4.18 4.72 17.93
CA THR A 29 -5.19 4.62 16.89
C THR A 29 -4.99 5.78 15.93
N ARG A 30 -4.93 5.48 14.63
CA ARG A 30 -4.70 6.43 13.55
C ARG A 30 -5.60 6.12 12.36
N TYR A 31 -5.54 6.95 11.33
CA TYR A 31 -6.30 6.79 10.09
C TYR A 31 -5.38 6.84 8.88
N CYS A 32 -5.73 6.07 7.86
CA CYS A 32 -5.06 6.00 6.56
C CYS A 32 -6.12 6.33 5.50
N ALA A 33 -5.84 7.31 4.66
CA ALA A 33 -6.77 7.72 3.61
C ALA A 33 -6.61 6.91 2.32
N ASN A 34 -5.40 6.45 2.03
CA ASN A 34 -5.08 5.81 0.76
C ASN A 34 -4.65 4.35 0.94
N MET A 35 -3.46 4.05 1.50
CA MET A 35 -3.02 2.67 1.64
C MET A 35 -1.85 2.46 2.59
N PHE A 36 -1.76 1.21 3.04
CA PHE A 36 -0.58 0.67 3.71
C PHE A 36 0.25 -0.16 2.75
N ASN A 37 1.58 -0.07 2.91
CA ASN A 37 2.51 -0.98 2.26
C ASN A 37 3.47 -1.56 3.31
N ILE A 38 3.73 -2.87 3.23
CA ILE A 38 4.66 -3.59 4.11
C ILE A 38 5.55 -4.48 3.25
N GLY A 39 6.83 -4.57 3.61
CA GLY A 39 7.81 -5.37 2.91
C GLY A 39 8.62 -4.60 1.88
N PHE A 40 8.69 -5.08 0.65
CA PHE A 40 9.51 -4.51 -0.42
C PHE A 40 9.23 -3.01 -0.66
N ASP A 41 7.97 -2.58 -0.67
CA ASP A 41 7.58 -1.21 -0.97
C ASP A 41 8.07 -0.20 0.08
N CYS A 42 8.12 -0.57 1.36
CA CYS A 42 8.71 0.29 2.40
C CYS A 42 10.17 0.62 2.10
N ASN A 43 10.93 -0.34 1.59
CA ASN A 43 12.33 -0.13 1.21
C ASN A 43 12.45 0.77 -0.02
N VAL A 44 11.48 0.69 -0.96
CA VAL A 44 11.43 1.58 -2.14
C VAL A 44 11.14 3.02 -1.73
N VAL A 45 10.18 3.24 -0.83
CA VAL A 45 9.86 4.59 -0.32
C VAL A 45 11.08 5.24 0.34
N ASP A 46 11.77 4.50 1.21
CA ASP A 46 12.96 4.98 1.92
C ASP A 46 14.11 5.35 0.96
N LEU A 47 14.41 4.48 -0.01
CA LEU A 47 15.46 4.75 -1.00
C LEU A 47 15.05 5.88 -1.96
N THR A 48 13.79 5.96 -2.35
CA THR A 48 13.28 7.06 -3.19
C THR A 48 13.43 8.41 -2.50
N ALA A 49 13.12 8.49 -1.21
CA ALA A 49 13.30 9.70 -0.41
C ALA A 49 14.76 10.15 -0.42
N ARG A 50 15.70 9.23 -0.26
CA ARG A 50 17.15 9.50 -0.33
C ARG A 50 17.60 9.90 -1.74
N LEU A 51 17.09 9.23 -2.79
CA LEU A 51 17.48 9.53 -4.17
C LEU A 51 16.96 10.89 -4.67
N LYS A 52 15.79 11.35 -4.17
CA LYS A 52 15.25 12.68 -4.50
C LYS A 52 16.14 13.84 -4.03
N THR A 53 17.08 13.62 -3.12
CA THR A 53 18.06 14.64 -2.72
C THR A 53 19.10 14.94 -3.81
N TYR A 54 19.26 14.06 -4.80
CA TYR A 54 20.17 14.25 -5.92
C TYR A 54 19.52 15.04 -7.05
N PRO A 55 20.14 16.11 -7.57
CA PRO A 55 19.50 17.05 -8.51
C PRO A 55 19.10 16.43 -9.85
N LEU A 56 19.74 15.33 -10.27
CA LEU A 56 19.46 14.61 -11.52
C LEU A 56 18.38 13.51 -11.40
N LEU A 57 17.97 13.15 -10.17
CA LEU A 57 17.02 12.06 -9.91
C LEU A 57 15.72 12.63 -9.33
N LYS A 58 14.80 13.07 -10.19
CA LYS A 58 13.50 13.63 -9.77
C LYS A 58 12.31 12.76 -10.25
N GLY A 59 11.21 12.77 -9.49
CA GLY A 59 9.96 12.13 -9.87
C GLY A 59 10.05 10.63 -10.09
N SER A 60 9.49 10.17 -11.20
CA SER A 60 9.39 8.74 -11.56
C SER A 60 10.76 8.08 -11.79
N ILE A 61 11.79 8.83 -12.17
CA ILE A 61 13.15 8.29 -12.39
C ILE A 61 13.78 7.88 -11.07
N ALA A 62 13.62 8.69 -10.01
CA ALA A 62 14.10 8.34 -8.67
C ALA A 62 13.41 7.08 -8.13
N TYR A 63 12.10 6.96 -8.38
CA TYR A 63 11.33 5.77 -8.01
C TYR A 63 11.81 4.52 -8.74
N LEU A 64 11.98 4.58 -10.08
CA LEU A 64 12.49 3.46 -10.88
C LEU A 64 13.90 3.04 -10.46
N ALA A 65 14.78 4.00 -10.19
CA ALA A 65 16.13 3.73 -9.69
C ALA A 65 16.10 3.08 -8.29
N ALA A 66 15.18 3.51 -7.42
CA ALA A 66 14.97 2.90 -6.11
C ALA A 66 14.47 1.45 -6.23
N VAL A 67 13.48 1.20 -7.09
CA VAL A 67 12.99 -0.16 -7.38
C VAL A 67 14.12 -1.05 -7.86
N ALA A 68 14.93 -0.59 -8.83
CA ALA A 68 16.07 -1.34 -9.35
C ALA A 68 17.12 -1.64 -8.28
N GLY A 69 17.45 -0.64 -7.44
CA GLY A 69 18.43 -0.80 -6.36
C GLY A 69 17.98 -1.77 -5.26
N ILE A 70 16.69 -1.79 -4.93
CA ILE A 70 16.13 -2.66 -3.89
C ILE A 70 15.89 -4.08 -4.40
N LEU A 71 15.66 -4.27 -5.69
CA LEU A 71 15.64 -5.60 -6.33
C LEU A 71 16.92 -6.41 -6.04
N ILE A 72 18.04 -5.72 -5.82
CA ILE A 72 19.30 -6.37 -5.46
C ILE A 72 19.22 -6.98 -4.06
N LYS A 73 18.53 -6.34 -3.10
CA LYS A 73 18.46 -6.76 -1.70
C LYS A 73 17.26 -7.66 -1.39
N LYS A 74 16.20 -7.62 -2.20
CA LYS A 74 14.96 -8.43 -2.12
C LYS A 74 14.52 -8.77 -0.68
N LYS A 75 14.37 -7.75 0.16
CA LYS A 75 13.85 -7.91 1.52
C LYS A 75 12.33 -7.78 1.48
N GLY A 76 11.63 -8.90 1.68
CA GLY A 76 10.21 -8.94 1.97
C GLY A 76 9.94 -8.78 3.48
N ALA A 77 8.79 -9.27 3.91
CA ALA A 77 8.41 -9.34 5.31
C ALA A 77 7.97 -10.77 5.67
N ASN A 78 8.03 -11.11 6.95
CA ASN A 78 7.56 -12.38 7.50
C ASN A 78 6.36 -12.08 8.39
N LEU A 79 5.15 -12.36 7.88
CA LEU A 79 3.90 -11.87 8.45
C LEU A 79 2.86 -12.99 8.58
N LYS A 80 2.01 -12.86 9.61
CA LYS A 80 0.68 -13.47 9.65
C LYS A 80 -0.34 -12.41 9.27
N ILE A 81 -1.22 -12.73 8.32
CA ILE A 81 -2.29 -11.84 7.84
C ILE A 81 -3.63 -12.56 8.01
N GLU A 82 -4.53 -11.90 8.74
CA GLU A 82 -5.89 -12.34 8.97
C GLU A 82 -6.84 -11.35 8.29
N ILE A 83 -7.81 -11.84 7.54
CA ILE A 83 -8.81 -11.05 6.81
C ILE A 83 -10.20 -11.52 7.23
N ASP A 84 -11.03 -10.60 7.75
CA ASP A 84 -12.37 -10.90 8.25
C ASP A 84 -12.36 -12.10 9.23
N GLY A 85 -11.35 -12.18 10.09
CA GLY A 85 -11.18 -13.24 11.08
C GLY A 85 -10.56 -14.55 10.57
N GLU A 86 -10.26 -14.66 9.28
CA GLU A 86 -9.64 -15.84 8.67
C GLU A 86 -8.13 -15.63 8.44
N THR A 87 -7.27 -16.55 8.85
CA THR A 87 -5.86 -16.53 8.51
C THR A 87 -5.67 -16.90 7.04
N VAL A 88 -5.26 -15.92 6.22
CA VAL A 88 -5.07 -16.09 4.76
C VAL A 88 -3.60 -16.25 4.37
N HIS A 89 -2.68 -15.83 5.24
CA HIS A 89 -1.24 -15.98 5.01
C HIS A 89 -0.48 -16.07 6.33
N GLU A 90 0.52 -16.94 6.38
CA GLU A 90 1.49 -17.01 7.47
C GLU A 90 2.85 -17.42 6.89
N GLY A 91 3.84 -16.55 7.02
CA GLY A 91 5.19 -16.79 6.53
C GLY A 91 5.78 -15.61 5.74
N PRO A 92 6.86 -15.87 4.98
CA PRO A 92 7.54 -14.84 4.19
C PRO A 92 6.76 -14.46 2.93
N LEU A 93 6.65 -13.15 2.67
CA LEU A 93 6.06 -12.58 1.47
C LEU A 93 6.96 -11.48 0.88
N LEU A 94 6.73 -11.09 -0.36
CA LEU A 94 7.48 -9.99 -0.98
C LEU A 94 6.96 -8.64 -0.48
N LEU A 95 5.66 -8.41 -0.63
CA LEU A 95 4.98 -7.21 -0.14
C LEU A 95 3.49 -7.48 0.08
N THR A 96 2.88 -6.67 0.94
CA THR A 96 1.42 -6.57 1.01
C THR A 96 1.01 -5.10 0.93
N ALA A 97 -0.06 -4.84 0.16
CA ALA A 97 -0.73 -3.55 0.09
C ALA A 97 -2.17 -3.71 0.59
N ILE A 98 -2.51 -2.98 1.65
CA ILE A 98 -3.86 -2.89 2.21
C ILE A 98 -4.38 -1.52 1.83
N ALA A 99 -5.34 -1.48 0.91
CA ALA A 99 -5.65 -0.28 0.16
C ALA A 99 -7.12 0.13 0.27
N ASN A 100 -7.34 1.44 0.40
CA ASN A 100 -8.58 2.15 0.17
C ASN A 100 -8.54 2.83 -1.22
N GLY A 101 -7.38 3.33 -1.63
CA GLY A 101 -7.16 3.96 -2.93
C GLY A 101 -6.33 3.13 -3.91
N SER A 102 -6.45 3.45 -5.20
CA SER A 102 -5.85 2.64 -6.29
C SER A 102 -4.36 2.86 -6.51
N PHE A 103 -3.81 4.01 -6.12
CA PHE A 103 -2.47 4.43 -6.50
C PHE A 103 -1.54 4.60 -5.30
N CYS A 104 -0.32 4.10 -5.42
CA CYS A 104 0.77 4.40 -4.49
C CYS A 104 1.80 5.35 -5.10
N GLY A 105 2.90 5.60 -4.38
CA GLY A 105 3.94 6.53 -4.77
C GLY A 105 4.45 6.37 -6.21
N GLY A 106 4.74 7.48 -6.88
CA GLY A 106 5.24 7.48 -8.26
C GLY A 106 4.19 7.17 -9.32
N GLY A 107 2.88 7.13 -8.99
CA GLY A 107 1.79 6.84 -9.93
C GLY A 107 1.63 5.35 -10.25
N VAL A 108 2.11 4.47 -9.40
CA VAL A 108 1.93 3.02 -9.51
C VAL A 108 0.51 2.65 -9.12
N LYS A 109 -0.25 2.04 -10.02
CA LYS A 109 -1.62 1.57 -9.79
C LYS A 109 -1.61 0.16 -9.16
N SER A 110 -1.19 0.09 -7.90
CA SER A 110 -0.98 -1.18 -7.18
C SER A 110 -2.27 -1.91 -6.82
N SER A 111 -3.36 -1.18 -6.60
CA SER A 111 -4.68 -1.73 -6.23
C SER A 111 -5.76 -1.23 -7.21
N PRO A 112 -5.76 -1.73 -8.46
CA PRO A 112 -6.60 -1.15 -9.52
C PRO A 112 -8.11 -1.36 -9.33
N LYS A 113 -8.53 -2.21 -8.40
CA LYS A 113 -9.93 -2.45 -8.07
C LYS A 113 -10.44 -1.60 -6.90
N ALA A 114 -9.50 -0.97 -6.15
CA ALA A 114 -9.84 -0.18 -4.98
C ALA A 114 -10.68 1.07 -5.36
N SER A 115 -11.64 1.37 -4.51
CA SER A 115 -12.52 2.52 -4.60
C SER A 115 -12.64 3.22 -3.25
N LEU A 116 -12.55 4.54 -3.25
CA LEU A 116 -12.54 5.36 -2.03
C LEU A 116 -13.89 5.45 -1.31
N ASN A 117 -14.95 4.81 -1.82
CA ASN A 117 -16.33 4.98 -1.34
C ASN A 117 -17.19 3.72 -1.52
N ASP A 118 -16.61 2.54 -1.45
CA ASP A 118 -17.35 1.26 -1.56
C ASP A 118 -17.47 0.52 -0.22
N GLY A 119 -16.93 1.09 0.86
CA GLY A 119 -16.96 0.52 2.19
C GLY A 119 -16.09 -0.72 2.35
N LEU A 120 -15.07 -0.89 1.50
CA LEU A 120 -14.20 -2.06 1.47
C LEU A 120 -12.72 -1.70 1.50
N ILE A 121 -11.94 -2.63 1.99
CA ILE A 121 -10.47 -2.63 1.93
C ILE A 121 -10.05 -3.62 0.83
N ASP A 122 -9.15 -3.22 -0.04
CA ASP A 122 -8.53 -4.10 -1.03
C ASP A 122 -7.21 -4.67 -0.48
N ALA A 123 -7.23 -5.93 -0.06
CA ALA A 123 -6.04 -6.62 0.45
C ALA A 123 -5.32 -7.32 -0.71
N ASN A 124 -4.08 -6.92 -0.97
CA ASN A 124 -3.19 -7.50 -1.97
C ASN A 124 -1.97 -8.09 -1.27
N ILE A 125 -1.77 -9.40 -1.36
CA ILE A 125 -0.63 -10.11 -0.78
C ILE A 125 0.18 -10.70 -1.92
N ILE A 126 1.41 -10.20 -2.13
CA ILE A 126 2.30 -10.70 -3.19
C ILE A 126 3.34 -11.61 -2.57
N TYR A 127 3.27 -12.88 -2.97
CA TYR A 127 4.19 -13.91 -2.53
C TYR A 127 5.61 -13.67 -3.06
N ASN A 128 6.58 -14.40 -2.50
CA ASN A 128 7.94 -14.32 -2.98
C ASN A 128 8.05 -14.84 -4.43
N VAL A 129 8.47 -13.95 -5.33
CA VAL A 129 8.74 -14.26 -6.74
C VAL A 129 10.22 -14.14 -7.04
N THR A 130 10.69 -14.75 -8.10
CA THR A 130 12.07 -14.57 -8.57
C THR A 130 12.29 -13.15 -9.09
N ARG A 131 13.55 -12.68 -9.12
CA ARG A 131 13.89 -11.36 -9.68
C ARG A 131 13.45 -11.21 -11.14
N ARG A 132 13.57 -12.30 -11.92
CA ARG A 132 13.17 -12.32 -13.35
C ARG A 132 11.65 -12.15 -13.46
N GLU A 133 10.88 -12.85 -12.66
CA GLU A 133 9.41 -12.72 -12.62
C GLU A 133 9.00 -11.33 -12.21
N PHE A 134 9.61 -10.77 -11.17
CA PHE A 134 9.34 -9.40 -10.74
C PHE A 134 9.56 -8.40 -11.87
N ILE A 135 10.75 -8.38 -12.49
CA ILE A 135 11.09 -7.47 -13.59
C ILE A 135 10.09 -7.62 -14.76
N ARG A 136 9.72 -8.85 -15.09
CA ARG A 136 8.78 -9.11 -16.19
C ARG A 136 7.35 -8.65 -15.89
N LYS A 137 6.89 -8.80 -14.64
CA LYS A 137 5.50 -8.52 -14.25
C LYS A 137 5.31 -7.10 -13.69
N PHE A 138 6.37 -6.45 -13.24
CA PHE A 138 6.31 -5.10 -12.65
C PHE A 138 5.69 -4.03 -13.57
N PRO A 139 5.91 -3.99 -14.90
CA PRO A 139 5.23 -3.04 -15.77
C PRO A 139 3.70 -3.19 -15.77
N ALA A 140 3.18 -4.41 -15.70
CA ALA A 140 1.75 -4.66 -15.58
C ALA A 140 1.22 -4.27 -14.19
N TYR A 141 1.99 -4.54 -13.14
CA TYR A 141 1.68 -4.10 -11.77
C TYR A 141 1.60 -2.58 -11.68
N SER A 142 2.60 -1.89 -12.21
CA SER A 142 2.64 -0.42 -12.22
C SER A 142 1.48 0.23 -12.98
N LYS A 143 1.01 -0.41 -14.06
CA LYS A 143 -0.14 0.06 -14.86
C LYS A 143 -1.50 -0.40 -14.33
N GLY A 144 -1.54 -1.26 -13.30
CA GLY A 144 -2.78 -1.82 -12.78
C GLY A 144 -3.43 -2.89 -13.67
N THR A 145 -2.67 -3.48 -14.60
CA THR A 145 -3.15 -4.53 -15.51
C THR A 145 -2.72 -5.94 -15.09
N HIS A 146 -2.13 -6.07 -13.92
CA HIS A 146 -1.56 -7.33 -13.43
C HIS A 146 -2.60 -8.44 -13.20
N PHE A 147 -3.86 -8.11 -12.92
CA PHE A 147 -4.94 -9.12 -12.84
C PHE A 147 -5.24 -9.80 -14.17
N GLN A 148 -4.77 -9.25 -15.30
CA GLN A 148 -4.91 -9.84 -16.63
C GLN A 148 -3.77 -10.82 -16.97
N LEU A 149 -2.72 -10.90 -16.14
CA LEU A 149 -1.60 -11.77 -16.38
C LEU A 149 -1.99 -13.24 -16.13
N PRO A 150 -1.54 -14.16 -16.98
CA PRO A 150 -1.71 -15.58 -16.72
C PRO A 150 -0.98 -15.97 -15.42
N ASP A 151 -1.56 -16.89 -14.66
CA ASP A 151 -1.02 -17.40 -13.40
C ASP A 151 -0.75 -16.33 -12.31
N ILE A 152 -1.49 -15.23 -12.34
CA ILE A 152 -1.33 -14.17 -11.33
C ILE A 152 -1.74 -14.66 -9.93
N ASP A 153 -2.71 -15.52 -9.83
CA ASP A 153 -3.21 -16.16 -8.63
C ASP A 153 -2.15 -17.01 -7.89
N LYS A 154 -1.11 -17.48 -8.61
CA LYS A 154 0.02 -18.19 -7.99
C LYS A 154 0.97 -17.28 -7.22
N ILE A 155 0.91 -15.95 -7.49
CA ILE A 155 1.84 -14.97 -6.92
C ILE A 155 1.17 -13.82 -6.19
N LEU A 156 -0.13 -13.65 -6.39
CA LEU A 156 -0.94 -12.59 -5.78
C LEU A 156 -2.22 -13.20 -5.21
N TYR A 157 -2.38 -13.09 -3.89
CA TYR A 157 -3.67 -13.24 -3.25
C TYR A 157 -4.36 -11.87 -3.21
N TYR A 158 -5.63 -11.83 -3.60
CA TYR A 158 -6.45 -10.63 -3.57
C TYR A 158 -7.80 -10.91 -2.95
N ARG A 159 -8.23 -10.05 -2.02
CA ARG A 159 -9.56 -10.10 -1.43
C ARG A 159 -10.02 -8.69 -1.04
N GLN A 160 -11.28 -8.37 -1.32
CA GLN A 160 -11.98 -7.25 -0.69
C GLN A 160 -12.53 -7.69 0.67
N CYS A 161 -12.41 -6.81 1.67
CA CYS A 161 -12.75 -7.13 3.05
C CYS A 161 -13.10 -5.87 3.85
N ARG A 162 -13.43 -6.04 5.11
CA ARG A 162 -13.70 -4.91 6.02
C ARG A 162 -12.74 -4.86 7.20
N ASP A 163 -12.07 -5.94 7.47
CA ASP A 163 -11.19 -6.10 8.62
C ASP A 163 -9.91 -6.83 8.22
N VAL A 164 -8.76 -6.30 8.65
CA VAL A 164 -7.45 -6.91 8.42
C VAL A 164 -6.61 -6.81 9.68
N VAL A 165 -6.03 -7.93 10.09
CA VAL A 165 -5.04 -7.96 11.17
C VAL A 165 -3.71 -8.43 10.61
N ILE A 166 -2.65 -7.67 10.86
CA ILE A 166 -1.29 -8.02 10.44
C ILE A 166 -0.41 -8.14 11.68
N THR A 167 0.26 -9.26 11.80
CA THR A 167 1.18 -9.58 12.89
C THR A 167 2.54 -9.95 12.31
N PRO A 168 3.62 -9.23 12.63
CA PRO A 168 4.96 -9.65 12.25
C PRO A 168 5.35 -10.94 13.02
N LEU A 169 5.96 -11.88 12.31
CA LEU A 169 6.45 -13.13 12.92
C LEU A 169 7.87 -12.96 13.50
N ASP A 170 8.58 -11.90 13.12
CA ASP A 170 9.93 -11.58 13.55
C ASP A 170 9.99 -10.14 14.11
N GLY A 171 9.72 -9.98 15.40
CA GLY A 171 9.86 -8.69 16.09
C GLY A 171 8.87 -7.62 15.62
N THR A 172 9.34 -6.58 14.93
CA THR A 172 8.51 -5.50 14.39
C THR A 172 8.51 -5.50 12.86
N MET A 173 7.46 -4.94 12.27
CA MET A 173 7.38 -4.68 10.82
C MET A 173 7.53 -3.20 10.53
N ARG A 174 8.10 -2.86 9.39
CA ARG A 174 8.06 -1.50 8.85
C ARG A 174 6.72 -1.31 8.12
N LEU A 175 5.90 -0.43 8.67
CA LEU A 175 4.59 -0.06 8.13
C LEU A 175 4.69 1.29 7.42
N CYS A 176 4.46 1.31 6.13
CA CYS A 176 4.31 2.53 5.36
C CYS A 176 2.82 2.87 5.28
N THR A 177 2.42 4.00 5.87
CA THR A 177 1.04 4.52 5.85
C THR A 177 1.03 5.81 5.06
N ASP A 178 0.33 5.87 3.95
CA ASP A 178 0.24 7.07 3.08
C ASP A 178 1.59 7.71 2.74
N GLY A 179 2.65 6.89 2.67
CA GLY A 179 4.02 7.31 2.38
C GLY A 179 4.90 7.58 3.61
N GLU A 180 4.38 7.53 4.82
CA GLU A 180 5.13 7.66 6.07
C GLU A 180 5.48 6.29 6.64
N ILE A 181 6.75 6.08 7.01
CA ILE A 181 7.23 4.80 7.52
C ILE A 181 7.40 4.86 9.04
N THR A 182 6.80 3.89 9.72
CA THR A 182 6.91 3.71 11.17
C THR A 182 7.07 2.22 11.47
N ASP A 183 7.82 1.89 12.53
CA ASP A 183 7.87 0.52 13.03
C ASP A 183 6.58 0.19 13.78
N ALA A 184 6.04 -0.98 13.52
CA ALA A 184 4.81 -1.44 14.15
C ALA A 184 4.92 -2.92 14.56
N GLU A 185 4.17 -3.27 15.60
CA GLU A 185 3.95 -4.65 16.00
C GLU A 185 2.66 -5.17 15.35
N ARG A 186 1.78 -5.81 16.12
CA ARG A 186 0.47 -6.22 15.62
C ARG A 186 -0.40 -5.00 15.35
N VAL A 187 -0.97 -4.90 14.14
CA VAL A 187 -1.87 -3.81 13.74
C VAL A 187 -3.20 -4.40 13.29
N HIS A 188 -4.29 -3.83 13.80
CA HIS A 188 -5.66 -4.08 13.38
C HIS A 188 -6.14 -2.92 12.53
N MET A 189 -6.74 -3.21 11.39
CA MET A 189 -7.20 -2.26 10.38
C MET A 189 -8.67 -2.53 10.07
N GLU A 190 -9.51 -1.51 10.14
CA GLU A 190 -10.94 -1.59 9.83
C GLU A 190 -11.37 -0.44 8.91
N ILE A 191 -12.26 -0.70 7.95
CA ILE A 191 -12.81 0.35 7.11
C ILE A 191 -13.84 1.19 7.87
N VAL A 192 -13.76 2.51 7.74
CA VAL A 192 -14.76 3.45 8.23
C VAL A 192 -15.38 4.14 7.01
N PRO A 193 -16.58 3.74 6.62
CA PRO A 193 -17.26 4.29 5.46
C PRO A 193 -17.64 5.77 5.66
N ASP A 194 -17.66 6.53 4.57
CA ASP A 194 -18.12 7.92 4.52
C ASP A 194 -17.46 8.85 5.56
N ALA A 195 -16.21 8.56 5.94
CA ALA A 195 -15.55 9.20 7.09
C ALA A 195 -15.08 10.63 6.82
N VAL A 196 -14.82 10.99 5.57
CA VAL A 196 -14.34 12.31 5.17
C VAL A 196 -15.05 12.79 3.91
N GLU A 197 -15.20 14.11 3.78
CA GLU A 197 -15.68 14.74 2.56
C GLU A 197 -14.53 15.44 1.84
N VAL A 198 -14.36 15.14 0.57
CA VAL A 198 -13.30 15.70 -0.27
C VAL A 198 -13.91 16.59 -1.33
N ALA A 199 -13.47 17.85 -1.39
CA ALA A 199 -13.87 18.78 -2.46
C ALA A 199 -13.21 18.38 -3.79
N VAL A 200 -14.01 18.23 -4.84
CA VAL A 200 -13.56 17.83 -6.19
C VAL A 200 -13.88 18.95 -7.19
N PRO A 201 -12.95 19.90 -7.38
CA PRO A 201 -13.16 21.00 -8.35
C PRO A 201 -13.28 20.46 -9.77
N GLY A 202 -14.29 20.97 -10.51
CA GLY A 202 -14.44 20.70 -11.95
C GLY A 202 -15.19 19.42 -12.31
N ARG A 203 -16.06 18.93 -11.42
CA ARG A 203 -17.13 18.00 -11.79
C ARG A 203 -18.36 18.74 -12.28
#